data_6aec75ced68d44f00378e25761bb6be8
#
_entry.id   6aec75ced68d44f00378e25761bb6be8
#
_cell.length_a   1.000
_cell.length_b   1.000
_cell.length_c   1.000
_cell.angle_alpha   90.00
_cell.angle_beta   90.00
_cell.angle_gamma   90.00
#
_symmetry.space_group_name_H-M   'P 1'
#
loop_
_entity.id
_entity.type
_entity.pdbx_description
1 polymer ?
#
loop_
_entity_poly.entity_id
_entity_poly.type
_entity_poly.pdbx_seq_one_letter_code
_entity_poly.pdbx_strand_id
1 'polypeptide(L)'
;MNIRISGGNLKGRRFSYEKSSELRPTMESTRLAIFSVLDSRPQYINNESVFLDLYSGTGIMGLEALSRGAKKVFFVEKNRYLCKKISDNLNLLDLEHKSEVICSPVNSFLNYGKVEASHIYADPPYNFKEYNKLVEEIELNQILNNNGIIVLEMSNKYKDFI
;
A
#
# COMPACT_ATOMS: atom_id res chain seq x y z
N MET A 1 13.93 -11.60 -8.26
CA MET A 1 12.50 -11.46 -8.62
C MET A 1 12.31 -10.09 -9.25
N ASN A 2 11.65 -10.01 -10.40
CA ASN A 2 11.35 -8.74 -11.08
C ASN A 2 9.87 -8.41 -10.92
N ILE A 3 9.60 -7.17 -10.51
CA ILE A 3 8.26 -6.63 -10.35
C ILE A 3 8.11 -5.45 -11.31
N ARG A 4 6.95 -5.31 -11.95
CA ARG A 4 6.67 -4.29 -12.95
C ARG A 4 5.47 -3.44 -12.53
N ILE A 5 5.55 -2.12 -12.70
CA ILE A 5 4.39 -1.22 -12.59
C ILE A 5 3.45 -1.51 -13.76
N SER A 6 2.17 -1.72 -13.47
CA SER A 6 1.18 -2.19 -14.43
C SER A 6 0.35 -1.06 -15.05
N GLY A 7 0.30 0.13 -14.46
CA GLY A 7 -0.50 1.26 -14.95
C GLY A 7 0.11 2.63 -14.67
N GLY A 8 -0.57 3.67 -15.15
CA GLY A 8 -0.17 5.07 -14.94
C GLY A 8 1.07 5.50 -15.75
N ASN A 9 1.64 6.64 -15.37
CA ASN A 9 2.74 7.31 -16.10
C ASN A 9 4.06 6.54 -16.06
N LEU A 10 4.23 5.64 -15.07
CA LEU A 10 5.43 4.82 -14.90
C LEU A 10 5.22 3.37 -15.34
N LYS A 11 4.14 3.09 -16.09
CA LYS A 11 3.84 1.74 -16.60
C LYS A 11 5.05 1.12 -17.31
N GLY A 12 5.36 -0.12 -16.96
CA GLY A 12 6.47 -0.87 -17.53
C GLY A 12 7.79 -0.74 -16.79
N ARG A 13 7.95 0.22 -15.88
CA ARG A 13 9.14 0.31 -15.01
C ARG A 13 9.26 -0.95 -14.16
N ARG A 14 10.48 -1.45 -14.02
CA ARG A 14 10.79 -2.73 -13.36
C ARG A 14 11.74 -2.52 -12.21
N PHE A 15 11.53 -3.30 -11.15
CA PHE A 15 12.34 -3.33 -9.95
C PHE A 15 12.77 -4.76 -9.65
N SER A 16 14.01 -4.92 -9.20
CA SER A 16 14.57 -6.21 -8.81
C SER A 16 14.64 -6.32 -7.30
N TYR A 17 14.11 -7.41 -6.77
CA TYR A 17 14.20 -7.79 -5.37
C TYR A 17 14.88 -9.15 -5.23
N GLU A 18 15.59 -9.34 -4.12
CA GLU A 18 16.08 -10.67 -3.77
C GLU A 18 14.89 -11.58 -3.47
N LYS A 19 14.96 -12.80 -3.98
CA LYS A 19 13.91 -13.79 -3.75
C LYS A 19 14.02 -14.30 -2.31
N SER A 20 12.98 -14.10 -1.50
CA SER A 20 12.85 -14.71 -0.18
C SER A 20 11.54 -15.49 -0.09
N SER A 21 11.47 -16.46 0.82
CA SER A 21 10.25 -17.24 1.07
C SER A 21 9.12 -16.41 1.67
N GLU A 22 9.48 -15.31 2.32
CA GLU A 22 8.52 -14.43 3.01
C GLU A 22 8.01 -13.29 2.12
N LEU A 23 8.76 -12.96 1.06
CA LEU A 23 8.40 -11.85 0.17
C LEU A 23 7.56 -12.35 -1.01
N ARG A 24 6.27 -12.12 -0.96
CA ARG A 24 5.31 -12.40 -2.03
C ARG A 24 4.68 -11.08 -2.48
N PRO A 25 5.16 -10.47 -3.57
CA PRO A 25 4.51 -9.27 -4.08
C PRO A 25 3.11 -9.60 -4.59
N THR A 26 2.18 -8.69 -4.39
CA THR A 26 0.84 -8.75 -4.97
C THR A 26 0.94 -9.02 -6.47
N MET A 27 0.26 -10.04 -6.95
CA MET A 27 0.29 -10.44 -8.37
C MET A 27 -0.16 -9.30 -9.28
N GLU A 28 0.43 -9.21 -10.48
CA GLU A 28 0.06 -8.16 -11.43
C GLU A 28 -1.44 -8.15 -11.78
N SER A 29 -2.03 -9.33 -11.94
CA SER A 29 -3.48 -9.47 -12.19
C SER A 29 -4.33 -8.94 -11.04
N THR A 30 -3.92 -9.22 -9.80
CA THR A 30 -4.60 -8.70 -8.60
C THR A 30 -4.49 -7.19 -8.52
N ARG A 31 -3.30 -6.62 -8.76
CA ARG A 31 -3.10 -5.17 -8.79
C ARG A 31 -3.98 -4.50 -9.85
N LEU A 32 -3.99 -5.05 -11.08
CA LEU A 32 -4.84 -4.54 -12.15
C LEU A 32 -6.32 -4.58 -11.76
N ALA A 33 -6.81 -5.65 -11.14
CA ALA A 33 -8.18 -5.76 -10.68
C ALA A 33 -8.51 -4.72 -9.59
N ILE A 34 -7.64 -4.57 -8.58
CA ILE A 34 -7.82 -3.60 -7.50
C ILE A 34 -7.90 -2.17 -8.07
N PHE A 35 -6.92 -1.76 -8.87
CA PHE A 35 -6.91 -0.42 -9.43
C PHE A 35 -8.03 -0.17 -10.43
N SER A 36 -8.47 -1.19 -11.19
CA SER A 36 -9.66 -1.08 -12.05
C SER A 36 -10.93 -0.80 -11.24
N VAL A 37 -11.09 -1.45 -10.09
CA VAL A 37 -12.20 -1.18 -9.18
C VAL A 37 -12.11 0.23 -8.59
N LEU A 38 -10.93 0.66 -8.16
CA LEU A 38 -10.73 2.03 -7.64
C LEU A 38 -11.03 3.08 -8.71
N ASP A 39 -10.53 2.89 -9.95
CA ASP A 39 -10.75 3.81 -11.07
C ASP A 39 -12.22 3.93 -11.48
N SER A 40 -13.06 2.93 -11.19
CA SER A 40 -14.50 2.94 -11.47
C SER A 40 -15.34 3.67 -10.42
N ARG A 41 -14.74 4.12 -9.32
CA ARG A 41 -15.43 4.78 -8.21
C ARG A 41 -15.28 6.29 -8.26
N PRO A 42 -16.21 7.04 -7.65
CA PRO A 42 -16.06 8.49 -7.52
C PRO A 42 -14.76 8.92 -6.82
N GLN A 43 -14.26 8.07 -5.92
CA GLN A 43 -13.01 8.26 -5.18
C GLN A 43 -11.81 7.64 -5.92
N TYR A 44 -11.71 7.79 -7.23
CA TYR A 44 -10.55 7.30 -7.99
C TYR A 44 -9.26 8.01 -7.59
N ILE A 45 -8.12 7.36 -7.81
CA ILE A 45 -6.82 7.93 -7.48
C ILE A 45 -6.51 9.10 -8.43
N ASN A 46 -6.21 10.25 -7.84
CA ASN A 46 -5.90 11.50 -8.54
C ASN A 46 -4.87 12.34 -7.77
N ASN A 47 -4.61 13.54 -8.22
CA ASN A 47 -3.61 14.47 -7.66
C ASN A 47 -3.99 15.09 -6.29
N GLU A 48 -5.09 14.70 -5.70
CA GLU A 48 -5.48 15.04 -4.32
C GLU A 48 -5.40 13.82 -3.39
N SER A 49 -5.28 12.63 -3.96
CA SER A 49 -5.31 11.37 -3.22
C SER A 49 -4.05 11.19 -2.36
N VAL A 50 -4.28 10.87 -1.09
CA VAL A 50 -3.27 10.38 -0.16
C VAL A 50 -3.46 8.87 -0.01
N PHE A 51 -2.46 8.10 -0.42
CA PHE A 51 -2.51 6.63 -0.39
C PHE A 51 -1.62 6.11 0.74
N LEU A 52 -2.16 5.23 1.56
CA LEU A 52 -1.45 4.56 2.64
C LEU A 52 -1.32 3.07 2.33
N ASP A 53 -0.08 2.62 2.15
CA ASP A 53 0.29 1.23 1.86
C ASP A 53 0.75 0.57 3.17
N LEU A 54 -0.14 -0.17 3.82
CA LEU A 54 0.14 -0.89 5.07
C LEU A 54 0.66 -2.30 4.74
N TYR A 55 1.68 -2.74 5.48
CA TYR A 55 2.41 -3.98 5.17
C TYR A 55 3.02 -3.95 3.78
N SER A 56 3.66 -2.84 3.42
CA SER A 56 4.04 -2.48 2.04
C SER A 56 4.90 -3.51 1.32
N GLY A 57 5.67 -4.36 2.03
CA GLY A 57 6.51 -5.38 1.43
C GLY A 57 7.45 -4.82 0.37
N THR A 58 7.17 -5.08 -0.90
CA THR A 58 7.94 -4.51 -2.02
C THR A 58 7.59 -3.06 -2.34
N GLY A 59 6.52 -2.50 -1.76
CA GLY A 59 6.00 -1.16 -2.06
C GLY A 59 5.31 -1.05 -3.41
N ILE A 60 5.01 -2.16 -4.07
CA ILE A 60 4.47 -2.10 -5.44
C ILE A 60 3.09 -1.44 -5.49
N MET A 61 2.25 -1.60 -4.46
CA MET A 61 0.92 -0.97 -4.44
C MET A 61 1.02 0.55 -4.32
N GLY A 62 1.87 1.04 -3.44
CA GLY A 62 2.13 2.48 -3.34
C GLY A 62 2.80 3.05 -4.60
N LEU A 63 3.73 2.32 -5.24
CA LEU A 63 4.33 2.72 -6.51
C LEU A 63 3.30 2.76 -7.66
N GLU A 64 2.35 1.84 -7.70
CA GLU A 64 1.20 1.87 -8.62
C GLU A 64 0.33 3.12 -8.38
N ALA A 65 0.04 3.45 -7.13
CA ALA A 65 -0.73 4.63 -6.78
C ALA A 65 -0.01 5.93 -7.22
N LEU A 66 1.30 6.06 -6.96
CA LEU A 66 2.11 7.18 -7.45
C LEU A 66 2.10 7.27 -8.98
N SER A 67 2.24 6.13 -9.65
CA SER A 67 2.21 6.06 -11.12
C SER A 67 0.87 6.51 -11.70
N ARG A 68 -0.23 6.31 -10.97
CA ARG A 68 -1.59 6.73 -11.34
C ARG A 68 -1.94 8.16 -10.89
N GLY A 69 -0.98 8.86 -10.29
CA GLY A 69 -1.11 10.28 -10.00
C GLY A 69 -1.47 10.63 -8.56
N ALA A 70 -1.34 9.70 -7.60
CA ALA A 70 -1.52 10.03 -6.19
C ALA A 70 -0.63 11.21 -5.77
N LYS A 71 -1.19 12.12 -4.96
CA LYS A 71 -0.50 13.30 -4.43
C LYS A 71 0.63 12.93 -3.49
N LYS A 72 0.35 11.97 -2.59
CA LYS A 72 1.27 11.50 -1.57
C LYS A 72 1.03 10.03 -1.28
N VAL A 73 2.10 9.28 -1.06
CA VAL A 73 2.02 7.89 -0.63
C VAL A 73 2.87 7.68 0.61
N PHE A 74 2.29 7.01 1.60
CA PHE A 74 2.97 6.55 2.80
C PHE A 74 3.11 5.03 2.72
N PHE A 75 4.34 4.56 2.90
CA PHE A 75 4.67 3.14 2.93
C PHE A 75 4.98 2.75 4.37
N VAL A 76 4.24 1.82 4.94
CA VAL A 76 4.48 1.31 6.30
C VAL A 76 4.96 -0.13 6.21
N GLU A 77 6.21 -0.35 6.56
CA GLU A 77 6.88 -1.65 6.51
C GLU A 77 7.82 -1.81 7.72
N LYS A 78 7.80 -2.97 8.37
CA LYS A 78 8.66 -3.23 9.53
C LYS A 78 10.07 -3.71 9.16
N ASN A 79 10.23 -4.32 8.00
CA ASN A 79 11.49 -4.90 7.56
C ASN A 79 12.41 -3.80 7.00
N ARG A 80 13.52 -3.53 7.69
CA ARG A 80 14.48 -2.48 7.32
C ARG A 80 15.08 -2.64 5.92
N TYR A 81 15.32 -3.87 5.49
CA TYR A 81 15.82 -4.13 4.13
C TYR A 81 14.79 -3.71 3.08
N LEU A 82 13.50 -4.05 3.29
CA LEU A 82 12.43 -3.66 2.37
C LEU A 82 12.19 -2.14 2.41
N CYS A 83 12.21 -1.51 3.58
CA CYS A 83 12.14 -0.04 3.69
C CYS A 83 13.23 0.63 2.86
N LYS A 84 14.47 0.15 2.98
CA LYS A 84 15.58 0.67 2.17
C LYS A 84 15.35 0.46 0.68
N LYS A 85 14.89 -0.71 0.25
CA LYS A 85 14.58 -1.01 -1.17
C LYS A 85 13.48 -0.12 -1.72
N ILE A 86 12.42 0.12 -0.96
CA ILE A 86 11.36 1.06 -1.34
C ILE A 86 11.96 2.46 -1.54
N SER A 87 12.76 2.95 -0.58
CA SER A 87 13.40 4.26 -0.67
C SER A 87 14.33 4.37 -1.88
N ASP A 88 15.15 3.34 -2.13
CA ASP A 88 16.05 3.30 -3.29
C ASP A 88 15.26 3.38 -4.62
N ASN A 89 14.12 2.67 -4.71
CA ASN A 89 13.25 2.70 -5.88
C ASN A 89 12.57 4.07 -6.06
N LEU A 90 12.14 4.69 -4.98
CA LEU A 90 11.55 6.02 -5.00
C LEU A 90 12.54 7.07 -5.50
N ASN A 91 13.79 7.03 -5.00
CA ASN A 91 14.87 7.90 -5.47
C ASN A 91 15.18 7.68 -6.96
N LEU A 92 15.23 6.41 -7.41
CA LEU A 92 15.47 6.06 -8.82
C LEU A 92 14.39 6.63 -9.76
N LEU A 93 13.19 6.87 -9.25
CA LEU A 93 12.03 7.37 -9.99
C LEU A 93 11.76 8.86 -9.77
N ASP A 94 12.59 9.55 -8.99
CA ASP A 94 12.39 10.96 -8.57
C ASP A 94 11.04 11.18 -7.86
N LEU A 95 10.61 10.19 -7.03
CA LEU A 95 9.31 10.18 -6.34
C LEU A 95 9.41 10.40 -4.82
N GLU A 96 10.60 10.62 -4.26
CA GLU A 96 10.82 10.84 -2.82
C GLU A 96 10.03 12.05 -2.29
N HIS A 97 9.86 13.08 -3.11
CA HIS A 97 9.10 14.28 -2.74
C HIS A 97 7.58 14.02 -2.59
N LYS A 98 7.07 12.93 -3.21
CA LYS A 98 5.66 12.48 -3.13
C LYS A 98 5.46 11.26 -2.24
N SER A 99 6.45 10.89 -1.47
CA SER A 99 6.39 9.65 -0.70
C SER A 99 7.03 9.79 0.67
N GLU A 100 6.71 8.86 1.55
CA GLU A 100 7.35 8.71 2.85
C GLU A 100 7.40 7.22 3.19
N VAL A 101 8.59 6.72 3.56
CA VAL A 101 8.78 5.33 3.99
C VAL A 101 8.92 5.30 5.50
N ILE A 102 7.96 4.68 6.16
CA ILE A 102 7.86 4.56 7.61
C ILE A 102 8.28 3.14 8.00
N CYS A 103 9.49 3.02 8.51
CA CYS A 103 10.05 1.73 8.94
C CYS A 103 9.56 1.39 10.36
N SER A 104 8.34 0.88 10.45
CA SER A 104 7.64 0.59 11.71
C SER A 104 6.67 -0.57 11.56
N PRO A 105 6.38 -1.33 12.63
CA PRO A 105 5.21 -2.19 12.66
C PRO A 105 3.92 -1.39 12.45
N VAL A 106 2.94 -1.97 11.74
CA VAL A 106 1.68 -1.28 11.40
C VAL A 106 0.91 -0.85 12.65
N ASN A 107 0.79 -1.71 13.66
CA ASN A 107 0.12 -1.38 14.92
C ASN A 107 0.76 -0.16 15.63
N SER A 108 2.09 -0.08 15.63
CA SER A 108 2.79 1.09 16.20
C SER A 108 2.51 2.35 15.39
N PHE A 109 2.53 2.24 14.06
CA PHE A 109 2.20 3.36 13.18
C PHE A 109 0.76 3.84 13.41
N LEU A 110 -0.23 2.95 13.48
CA LEU A 110 -1.63 3.33 13.67
C LEU A 110 -1.86 4.08 14.98
N ASN A 111 -1.12 3.75 16.04
CA ASN A 111 -1.25 4.41 17.34
C ASN A 111 -0.58 5.80 17.42
N TYR A 112 0.44 6.05 16.62
CA TYR A 112 1.26 7.27 16.72
C TYR A 112 1.37 8.05 15.40
N GLY A 113 1.00 7.45 14.28
CA GLY A 113 1.03 8.09 12.96
C GLY A 113 -0.07 9.14 12.83
N LYS A 114 0.28 10.26 12.19
CA LYS A 114 -0.65 11.34 11.87
C LYS A 114 -0.78 11.44 10.36
N VAL A 115 -1.58 10.55 9.78
CA VAL A 115 -1.88 10.54 8.36
C VAL A 115 -3.39 10.53 8.20
N GLU A 116 -3.89 11.37 7.31
CA GLU A 116 -5.28 11.34 6.87
C GLU A 116 -5.28 10.86 5.41
N ALA A 117 -5.56 9.58 5.22
CA ALA A 117 -5.53 8.94 3.92
C ALA A 117 -6.90 8.96 3.25
N SER A 118 -6.91 9.13 1.93
CA SER A 118 -8.10 8.90 1.10
C SER A 118 -8.24 7.44 0.67
N HIS A 119 -7.11 6.73 0.60
CA HIS A 119 -7.07 5.32 0.22
C HIS A 119 -6.10 4.59 1.14
N ILE A 120 -6.54 3.45 1.67
CA ILE A 120 -5.69 2.54 2.44
C ILE A 120 -5.70 1.18 1.73
N TYR A 121 -4.53 0.66 1.47
CA TYR A 121 -4.33 -0.72 1.09
C TYR A 121 -3.61 -1.46 2.22
N ALA A 122 -4.07 -2.66 2.53
CA ALA A 122 -3.44 -3.50 3.54
C ALA A 122 -3.44 -4.97 3.09
N ASP A 123 -2.24 -5.57 3.06
CA ASP A 123 -2.02 -7.00 2.82
C ASP A 123 -1.23 -7.59 4.00
N PRO A 124 -1.90 -7.84 5.13
CA PRO A 124 -1.25 -8.37 6.31
C PRO A 124 -0.73 -9.80 6.08
N PRO A 125 0.25 -10.26 6.90
CA PRO A 125 0.82 -11.60 6.78
C PRO A 125 -0.24 -12.70 6.79
N TYR A 126 0.03 -13.83 6.10
CA TYR A 126 -0.92 -14.95 5.93
C TYR A 126 -1.56 -15.47 7.23
N ASN A 127 -0.83 -15.39 8.35
CA ASN A 127 -1.32 -15.83 9.67
C ASN A 127 -2.06 -14.73 10.45
N PHE A 128 -2.31 -13.57 9.83
CA PHE A 128 -3.02 -12.47 10.46
C PHE A 128 -4.47 -12.86 10.74
N LYS A 129 -4.98 -12.50 11.93
CA LYS A 129 -6.33 -12.86 12.39
C LYS A 129 -7.11 -11.65 12.91
N GLU A 130 -6.46 -10.53 13.11
CA GLU A 130 -7.01 -9.36 13.79
C GLU A 130 -7.55 -8.30 12.80
N TYR A 131 -8.22 -8.75 11.73
CA TYR A 131 -8.73 -7.83 10.68
C TYR A 131 -9.70 -6.79 11.23
N ASN A 132 -10.64 -7.18 12.12
CA ASN A 132 -11.57 -6.24 12.73
C ASN A 132 -10.84 -5.20 13.56
N LYS A 133 -9.88 -5.63 14.37
CA LYS A 133 -9.06 -4.71 15.17
C LYS A 133 -8.25 -3.74 14.31
N LEU A 134 -7.71 -4.21 13.17
CA LEU A 134 -7.01 -3.34 12.23
C LEU A 134 -7.94 -2.23 11.72
N VAL A 135 -9.15 -2.57 11.32
CA VAL A 135 -10.14 -1.59 10.83
C VAL A 135 -10.57 -0.65 11.96
N GLU A 136 -10.85 -1.18 13.15
CA GLU A 136 -11.19 -0.39 14.34
C GLU A 136 -10.07 0.62 14.71
N GLU A 137 -8.80 0.20 14.68
CA GLU A 137 -7.66 1.08 14.95
C GLU A 137 -7.52 2.18 13.88
N ILE A 138 -7.76 1.88 12.61
CA ILE A 138 -7.77 2.87 11.52
C ILE A 138 -8.87 3.91 11.77
N GLU A 139 -10.05 3.47 12.18
CA GLU A 139 -11.20 4.35 12.45
C GLU A 139 -10.99 5.19 13.71
N LEU A 140 -10.62 4.57 14.82
CA LEU A 140 -10.40 5.24 16.12
C LEU A 140 -9.33 6.33 16.03
N ASN A 141 -8.27 6.08 15.26
CA ASN A 141 -7.18 7.04 15.07
C ASN A 141 -7.40 8.00 13.89
N GLN A 142 -8.58 7.95 13.25
CA GLN A 142 -8.97 8.83 12.14
C GLN A 142 -7.95 8.83 10.98
N ILE A 143 -7.37 7.66 10.70
CA ILE A 143 -6.36 7.49 9.65
C ILE A 143 -7.01 7.59 8.25
N LEU A 144 -8.26 7.15 8.11
CA LEU A 144 -9.03 7.23 6.88
C LEU A 144 -9.97 8.44 6.92
N ASN A 145 -10.00 9.25 5.86
CA ASN A 145 -10.94 10.35 5.74
C ASN A 145 -12.39 9.85 5.53
N ASN A 146 -13.39 10.74 5.75
CA ASN A 146 -14.82 10.40 5.77
C ASN A 146 -15.35 9.71 4.50
N ASN A 147 -14.72 9.91 3.35
CA ASN A 147 -15.09 9.32 2.07
C ASN A 147 -14.02 8.38 1.53
N GLY A 148 -13.11 7.97 2.38
CA GLY A 148 -11.98 7.15 1.98
C GLY A 148 -12.36 5.69 1.73
N ILE A 149 -11.45 4.97 1.09
CA ILE A 149 -11.62 3.55 0.74
C ILE A 149 -10.50 2.74 1.40
N ILE A 150 -10.89 1.64 2.03
CA ILE A 150 -9.95 0.59 2.48
C ILE A 150 -10.05 -0.59 1.51
N VAL A 151 -8.91 -1.02 1.00
CA VAL A 151 -8.74 -2.30 0.30
C VAL A 151 -7.95 -3.23 1.20
N LEU A 152 -8.59 -4.30 1.64
CA LEU A 152 -8.00 -5.26 2.56
C LEU A 152 -7.88 -6.63 1.89
N GLU A 153 -6.66 -7.15 1.74
CA GLU A 153 -6.45 -8.52 1.31
C GLU A 153 -6.64 -9.47 2.49
N MET A 154 -7.49 -10.47 2.30
CA MET A 154 -7.82 -11.44 3.35
C MET A 154 -7.65 -12.86 2.84
N SER A 155 -7.19 -13.74 3.71
CA SER A 155 -7.22 -15.18 3.43
C SER A 155 -8.67 -15.66 3.25
N ASN A 156 -8.90 -16.59 2.31
CA ASN A 156 -10.22 -17.18 2.07
C ASN A 156 -10.89 -17.78 3.32
N LYS A 157 -10.11 -18.07 4.36
CA LYS A 157 -10.61 -18.59 5.65
C LYS A 157 -11.41 -17.56 6.46
N TYR A 158 -11.32 -16.27 6.08
CA TYR A 158 -11.91 -15.16 6.83
C TYR A 158 -12.97 -14.39 6.02
N LYS A 159 -13.55 -15.00 4.98
CA LYS A 159 -14.56 -14.37 4.13
C LYS A 159 -15.83 -13.91 4.86
N ASP A 160 -16.10 -14.50 6.01
CA ASP A 160 -17.33 -14.26 6.80
C ASP A 160 -17.14 -13.21 7.90
N PHE A 161 -16.04 -12.45 7.87
CA PHE A 161 -15.71 -11.45 8.90
C PHE A 161 -16.09 -10.01 8.54
N ILE A 162 -16.80 -9.80 7.42
CA ILE A 162 -17.26 -8.47 7.00
C ILE A 162 -18.78 -8.40 7.02
#